data_52427de65b827bfc1b4446d51b7d1426
#
_entry.id   52427de65b827bfc1b4446d51b7d1426
#
_cell.length_a   1.000
_cell.length_b   1.000
_cell.length_c   1.000
_cell.angle_alpha   90.00
_cell.angle_beta   90.00
_cell.angle_gamma   90.00
#
_symmetry.space_group_name_H-M   'P 1'
#
loop_
_entity.id
_entity.type
_entity.pdbx_description
1 polymer ?
#
loop_
_entity_poly.entity_id
_entity_poly.type
_entity_poly.pdbx_seq_one_letter_code
_entity_poly.pdbx_strand_id
1 'polypeptide(L)'
;MRFSFSDEQLALRDATRDLLTKECTPAHLRDAWTNETGRVPGLWAQLDDMGILGMLAPESAGGLGLTFVDLVLVLEETGRFAVPEPVVETAAWGVPLLGRTDLTIAASEHWVPWADSADVIFTAAGRFERAGAELVARPSVDGARRLFEVQGTPSPVDGGEAIAAYDRGVCGIAAQQCGLADRMLDMTADYVRERRQFGVTVGSFQAVKHHLANARIALEFARPLVYRAAASIATRDPDTGVHVSMAKAKADAAAQQSARAALQCHGAIGYTTEYDLHLYLKRSWALARSWGNAKFHHDRVARAIL
;
A
#
# COMPACT_ATOMS: atom_id res chain seq x y z
N MET A 1 7.75 -10.24 -24.61
CA MET A 1 7.42 -9.78 -23.24
C MET A 1 6.68 -10.91 -22.54
N ARG A 2 7.14 -11.37 -21.39
CA ARG A 2 6.40 -12.34 -20.57
C ARG A 2 5.37 -11.58 -19.73
N PHE A 3 4.10 -11.96 -19.78
CA PHE A 3 3.03 -11.36 -18.97
C PHE A 3 2.68 -12.20 -17.73
N SER A 4 3.48 -13.22 -17.41
CA SER A 4 3.33 -14.07 -16.24
C SER A 4 4.49 -13.87 -15.28
N PHE A 5 4.21 -13.89 -14.01
CA PHE A 5 5.21 -13.94 -12.95
C PHE A 5 5.95 -15.28 -12.96
N SER A 6 7.19 -15.30 -12.47
CA SER A 6 7.96 -16.52 -12.30
C SER A 6 7.49 -17.30 -11.05
N ASP A 7 7.88 -18.57 -10.97
CA ASP A 7 7.57 -19.41 -9.81
C ASP A 7 8.22 -18.85 -8.53
N GLU A 8 9.42 -18.24 -8.62
CA GLU A 8 10.10 -17.61 -7.50
C GLU A 8 9.32 -16.36 -7.01
N GLN A 9 8.81 -15.53 -7.92
CA GLN A 9 7.99 -14.37 -7.58
C GLN A 9 6.70 -14.77 -6.88
N LEU A 10 6.06 -15.83 -7.36
CA LEU A 10 4.85 -16.38 -6.76
C LEU A 10 5.16 -17.02 -5.39
N ALA A 11 6.27 -17.74 -5.25
CA ALA A 11 6.69 -18.32 -3.99
C ALA A 11 6.99 -17.24 -2.93
N LEU A 12 7.63 -16.13 -3.31
CA LEU A 12 7.90 -15.01 -2.41
C LEU A 12 6.59 -14.34 -1.95
N ARG A 13 5.64 -14.11 -2.86
CA ARG A 13 4.29 -13.64 -2.52
C ARG A 13 3.63 -14.56 -1.51
N ASP A 14 3.64 -15.87 -1.76
CA ASP A 14 2.96 -16.87 -0.93
C ASP A 14 3.61 -16.97 0.46
N ALA A 15 4.95 -16.93 0.54
CA ALA A 15 5.68 -16.85 1.81
C ALA A 15 5.35 -15.57 2.60
N THR A 16 5.25 -14.42 1.91
CA THR A 16 4.80 -13.16 2.54
C THR A 16 3.38 -13.28 3.07
N ARG A 17 2.46 -13.86 2.30
CA ARG A 17 1.08 -14.11 2.73
C ARG A 17 1.02 -15.02 3.95
N ASP A 18 1.81 -16.08 3.98
CA ASP A 18 1.86 -17.03 5.10
C ASP A 18 2.37 -16.36 6.38
N LEU A 19 3.40 -15.52 6.29
CA LEU A 19 3.86 -14.69 7.41
C LEU A 19 2.74 -13.77 7.90
N LEU A 20 2.17 -12.96 7.00
CA LEU A 20 1.18 -11.95 7.36
C LEU A 20 -0.14 -12.56 7.87
N THR A 21 -0.49 -13.77 7.43
CA THR A 21 -1.65 -14.51 7.95
C THR A 21 -1.50 -14.81 9.45
N LYS A 22 -0.29 -15.08 9.91
CA LYS A 22 0.03 -15.37 11.31
C LYS A 22 0.25 -14.11 12.14
N GLU A 23 1.04 -13.20 11.62
CA GLU A 23 1.62 -12.08 12.39
C GLU A 23 0.86 -10.75 12.22
N CYS A 24 -0.04 -10.64 11.22
CA CYS A 24 -0.80 -9.42 10.96
C CYS A 24 -2.31 -9.68 10.92
N THR A 25 -2.84 -10.28 12.00
CA THR A 25 -4.27 -10.57 12.14
C THR A 25 -5.08 -9.29 12.42
N PRO A 26 -6.42 -9.30 12.23
CA PRO A 26 -7.25 -8.18 12.66
C PRO A 26 -7.09 -7.79 14.13
N ALA A 27 -6.81 -8.75 15.03
CA ALA A 27 -6.52 -8.47 16.43
C ALA A 27 -5.23 -7.66 16.59
N HIS A 28 -4.15 -8.02 15.89
CA HIS A 28 -2.90 -7.27 15.87
C HIS A 28 -3.09 -5.86 15.28
N LEU A 29 -3.94 -5.70 14.24
CA LEU A 29 -4.26 -4.39 13.69
C LEU A 29 -5.04 -3.50 14.67
N ARG A 30 -5.99 -4.07 15.43
CA ARG A 30 -6.73 -3.34 16.49
C ARG A 30 -5.79 -2.88 17.59
N ASP A 31 -4.84 -3.73 18.00
CA ASP A 31 -3.80 -3.37 18.96
C ASP A 31 -2.92 -2.22 18.42
N ALA A 32 -2.45 -2.34 17.19
CA ALA A 32 -1.65 -1.29 16.53
C ALA A 32 -2.38 0.06 16.43
N TRP A 33 -3.71 0.07 16.38
CA TRP A 33 -4.48 1.32 16.38
C TRP A 33 -4.47 2.06 17.72
N THR A 34 -4.16 1.38 18.80
CA THR A 34 -4.24 1.89 20.18
C THR A 34 -2.92 1.89 20.92
N ASN A 35 -1.92 1.14 20.46
CA ASN A 35 -0.62 1.12 21.08
C ASN A 35 0.23 2.37 20.76
N GLU A 36 1.32 2.55 21.50
CA GLU A 36 2.15 3.76 21.43
C GLU A 36 2.89 3.92 20.08
N THR A 37 3.16 2.82 19.37
CA THR A 37 3.96 2.83 18.15
C THR A 37 3.11 2.89 16.87
N GLY A 38 1.85 2.50 16.93
CA GLY A 38 1.01 2.30 15.73
C GLY A 38 1.45 1.10 14.88
N ARG A 39 2.29 0.19 15.41
CA ARG A 39 2.92 -0.92 14.68
C ARG A 39 2.61 -2.27 15.34
N VAL A 40 2.78 -3.36 14.59
CA VAL A 40 2.69 -4.72 15.12
C VAL A 40 4.06 -5.13 15.67
N PRO A 41 4.17 -5.45 16.98
CA PRO A 41 5.44 -5.82 17.58
C PRO A 41 6.11 -7.00 16.87
N GLY A 42 7.38 -6.87 16.52
CA GLY A 42 8.19 -7.92 15.89
C GLY A 42 7.98 -8.12 14.39
N LEU A 43 6.89 -7.60 13.79
CA LEU A 43 6.60 -7.79 12.38
C LEU A 43 7.68 -7.16 11.47
N TRP A 44 8.19 -5.99 11.84
CA TRP A 44 9.24 -5.32 11.08
C TRP A 44 10.51 -6.17 10.94
N ALA A 45 10.97 -6.76 12.04
CA ALA A 45 12.15 -7.63 12.03
C ALA A 45 11.92 -8.88 11.18
N GLN A 46 10.73 -9.47 11.20
CA GLN A 46 10.39 -10.63 10.37
C GLN A 46 10.35 -10.29 8.87
N LEU A 47 9.87 -9.09 8.51
CA LEU A 47 9.92 -8.61 7.12
C LEU A 47 11.36 -8.36 6.66
N ASP A 48 12.22 -7.87 7.55
CA ASP A 48 13.65 -7.69 7.29
C ASP A 48 14.38 -9.04 7.15
N ASP A 49 14.14 -9.98 8.05
CA ASP A 49 14.68 -11.35 8.00
C ASP A 49 14.30 -12.09 6.70
N MET A 50 13.13 -11.78 6.13
CA MET A 50 12.73 -12.26 4.80
C MET A 50 13.44 -11.52 3.65
N GLY A 51 14.23 -10.49 3.92
CA GLY A 51 14.89 -9.66 2.93
C GLY A 51 13.98 -8.68 2.18
N ILE A 52 12.71 -8.54 2.59
CA ILE A 52 11.72 -7.71 1.89
C ILE A 52 12.15 -6.25 1.86
N LEU A 53 12.70 -5.73 2.96
CA LEU A 53 13.07 -4.33 3.07
C LEU A 53 14.25 -3.97 2.16
N GLY A 54 15.18 -4.94 1.95
CA GLY A 54 16.37 -4.79 1.13
C GLY A 54 16.24 -5.29 -0.32
N MET A 55 15.06 -5.73 -0.78
CA MET A 55 14.89 -6.41 -2.06
C MET A 55 15.50 -5.66 -3.25
N LEU A 56 15.30 -4.34 -3.30
CA LEU A 56 15.74 -3.51 -4.44
C LEU A 56 17.16 -2.96 -4.29
N ALA A 57 17.79 -3.10 -3.13
CA ALA A 57 19.18 -2.68 -2.97
C ALA A 57 20.14 -3.68 -3.65
N PRO A 58 21.29 -3.21 -4.16
CA PRO A 58 22.30 -4.11 -4.71
C PRO A 58 22.89 -5.02 -3.62
N GLU A 59 23.36 -6.18 -4.00
CA GLU A 59 24.02 -7.16 -3.09
C GLU A 59 25.21 -6.53 -2.36
N SER A 60 25.96 -5.64 -3.01
CA SER A 60 27.08 -4.90 -2.40
C SER A 60 26.67 -4.00 -1.21
N ALA A 61 25.39 -3.67 -1.12
CA ALA A 61 24.80 -2.90 -0.02
C ALA A 61 23.98 -3.77 0.95
N GLY A 62 24.11 -5.10 0.88
CA GLY A 62 23.36 -6.04 1.72
C GLY A 62 21.93 -6.31 1.24
N GLY A 63 21.57 -5.91 0.02
CA GLY A 63 20.26 -6.18 -0.57
C GLY A 63 20.24 -7.44 -1.42
N LEU A 64 19.11 -7.69 -2.11
CA LEU A 64 18.92 -8.86 -2.96
C LEU A 64 19.12 -8.58 -4.46
N GLY A 65 19.32 -7.33 -4.86
CA GLY A 65 19.49 -6.96 -6.27
C GLY A 65 18.29 -7.27 -7.18
N LEU A 66 17.12 -7.44 -6.59
CA LEU A 66 15.87 -7.76 -7.29
C LEU A 66 15.26 -6.52 -7.95
N THR A 67 14.23 -6.72 -8.76
CA THR A 67 13.54 -5.65 -9.48
C THR A 67 12.20 -5.29 -8.83
N PHE A 68 11.59 -4.20 -9.29
CA PHE A 68 10.26 -3.81 -8.80
C PHE A 68 9.17 -4.82 -9.19
N VAL A 69 9.37 -5.65 -10.22
CA VAL A 69 8.44 -6.74 -10.57
C VAL A 69 8.42 -7.81 -9.48
N ASP A 70 9.54 -8.04 -8.81
CA ASP A 70 9.64 -9.01 -7.70
C ASP A 70 8.96 -8.46 -6.44
N LEU A 71 9.12 -7.15 -6.18
CA LEU A 71 8.55 -6.48 -5.00
C LEU A 71 7.04 -6.23 -5.10
N VAL A 72 6.48 -6.00 -6.29
CA VAL A 72 5.10 -5.53 -6.46
C VAL A 72 4.06 -6.48 -5.87
N LEU A 73 4.25 -7.80 -6.00
CA LEU A 73 3.35 -8.80 -5.42
C LEU A 73 3.42 -8.83 -3.89
N VAL A 74 4.61 -8.65 -3.33
CA VAL A 74 4.82 -8.51 -1.88
C VAL A 74 4.08 -7.28 -1.35
N LEU A 75 4.17 -6.15 -2.06
CA LEU A 75 3.46 -4.92 -1.67
C LEU A 75 1.93 -5.07 -1.78
N GLU A 76 1.42 -5.85 -2.74
CA GLU A 76 0.00 -6.19 -2.81
C GLU A 76 -0.42 -6.99 -1.58
N GLU A 77 0.38 -7.96 -1.10
CA GLU A 77 0.10 -8.69 0.14
C GLU A 77 0.15 -7.76 1.37
N THR A 78 1.12 -6.84 1.46
CA THR A 78 1.12 -5.87 2.57
C THR A 78 -0.16 -5.02 2.61
N GLY A 79 -0.72 -4.71 1.45
CA GLY A 79 -2.03 -4.08 1.33
C GLY A 79 -3.16 -4.99 1.78
N ARG A 80 -3.19 -6.25 1.33
CA ARG A 80 -4.21 -7.25 1.69
C ARG A 80 -4.35 -7.42 3.19
N PHE A 81 -3.26 -7.32 3.93
CA PHE A 81 -3.24 -7.42 5.40
C PHE A 81 -3.24 -6.05 6.10
N ALA A 82 -3.37 -4.94 5.38
CA ALA A 82 -3.31 -3.58 5.92
C ALA A 82 -2.11 -3.37 6.85
N VAL A 83 -0.94 -3.90 6.48
CA VAL A 83 0.29 -3.93 7.29
C VAL A 83 0.60 -2.52 7.82
N PRO A 84 0.73 -2.34 9.15
CA PRO A 84 0.95 -1.03 9.76
C PRO A 84 2.45 -0.72 9.88
N GLU A 85 3.19 -0.91 8.80
CA GLU A 85 4.63 -0.72 8.72
C GLU A 85 5.00 0.11 7.49
N PRO A 86 6.06 0.93 7.51
CA PRO A 86 6.50 1.76 6.38
C PRO A 86 7.22 0.96 5.29
N VAL A 87 6.61 -0.14 4.82
CA VAL A 87 7.24 -1.06 3.85
C VAL A 87 7.44 -0.37 2.50
N VAL A 88 6.44 0.37 1.99
CA VAL A 88 6.57 1.08 0.71
C VAL A 88 7.61 2.18 0.82
N GLU A 89 7.57 2.95 1.88
CA GLU A 89 8.48 4.06 2.15
C GLU A 89 9.93 3.58 2.28
N THR A 90 10.15 2.40 2.87
CA THR A 90 11.48 1.82 3.04
C THR A 90 11.91 1.04 1.81
N ALA A 91 11.23 -0.05 1.45
CA ALA A 91 11.68 -0.97 0.41
C ALA A 91 11.58 -0.39 -1.00
N ALA A 92 10.52 0.36 -1.31
CA ALA A 92 10.29 0.88 -2.65
C ALA A 92 10.91 2.28 -2.87
N TRP A 93 10.87 3.14 -1.85
CA TRP A 93 11.38 4.51 -1.97
C TRP A 93 12.83 4.63 -1.51
N GLY A 94 13.09 4.44 -0.22
CA GLY A 94 14.30 4.94 0.42
C GLY A 94 15.50 4.04 0.23
N VAL A 95 15.35 2.73 0.35
CA VAL A 95 16.45 1.77 0.18
C VAL A 95 17.09 1.89 -1.19
N PRO A 96 16.36 1.94 -2.32
CA PRO A 96 16.97 2.15 -3.63
C PRO A 96 17.57 3.55 -3.81
N LEU A 97 17.06 4.56 -3.11
CA LEU A 97 17.55 5.93 -3.18
C LEU A 97 18.86 6.12 -2.39
N LEU A 98 18.94 5.49 -1.22
CA LEU A 98 20.08 5.65 -0.31
C LEU A 98 21.18 4.59 -0.50
N GLY A 99 20.86 3.46 -1.15
CA GLY A 99 21.76 2.32 -1.25
C GLY A 99 22.08 1.68 0.12
N ARG A 100 21.13 1.78 1.09
CA ARG A 100 21.30 1.29 2.46
C ARG A 100 20.06 0.51 2.90
N THR A 101 20.26 -0.63 3.53
CA THR A 101 19.21 -1.55 3.98
C THR A 101 18.95 -1.49 5.49
N ASP A 102 19.82 -0.84 6.24
CA ASP A 102 19.83 -0.77 7.70
C ASP A 102 19.00 0.41 8.28
N LEU A 103 18.16 1.07 7.45
CA LEU A 103 17.38 2.24 7.84
C LEU A 103 15.88 2.00 7.67
N THR A 104 15.11 2.46 8.64
CA THR A 104 13.67 2.64 8.51
C THR A 104 13.40 4.02 7.92
N ILE A 105 12.60 4.07 6.87
CA ILE A 105 12.36 5.29 6.11
C ILE A 105 10.88 5.64 6.14
N ALA A 106 10.60 6.91 6.43
CA ALA A 106 9.28 7.50 6.27
C ALA A 106 9.31 8.51 5.11
N ALA A 107 8.27 8.52 4.30
CA ALA A 107 8.19 9.43 3.18
C ALA A 107 6.76 9.84 2.85
N SER A 108 6.54 11.11 2.53
CA SER A 108 5.27 11.65 2.03
C SER A 108 5.45 13.09 1.53
N GLU A 109 4.52 13.56 0.69
CA GLU A 109 4.54 14.93 0.18
C GLU A 109 4.21 15.99 1.26
N HIS A 110 3.33 15.64 2.23
CA HIS A 110 2.83 16.58 3.24
C HIS A 110 2.98 16.02 4.66
N TRP A 111 1.95 15.30 5.14
CA TRP A 111 2.01 14.65 6.45
C TRP A 111 2.63 13.28 6.31
N VAL A 112 3.70 13.07 7.04
CA VAL A 112 4.53 11.88 6.92
C VAL A 112 4.04 10.81 7.89
N PRO A 113 3.61 9.64 7.39
CA PRO A 113 3.28 8.52 8.25
C PRO A 113 4.55 7.92 8.85
N TRP A 114 4.44 7.41 10.11
CA TRP A 114 5.53 6.75 10.84
C TRP A 114 6.84 7.56 10.99
N ALA A 115 6.78 8.89 10.86
CA ALA A 115 7.98 9.73 10.99
C ALA A 115 8.63 9.63 12.38
N ASP A 116 7.88 9.28 13.40
CA ASP A 116 8.35 9.11 14.77
C ASP A 116 9.20 7.84 14.98
N SER A 117 9.04 6.84 14.13
CA SER A 117 9.76 5.57 14.16
C SER A 117 10.77 5.38 13.03
N ALA A 118 10.96 6.39 12.17
CA ALA A 118 11.91 6.35 11.06
C ALA A 118 13.28 6.90 11.47
N ASP A 119 14.33 6.41 10.82
CA ASP A 119 15.70 6.97 10.92
C ASP A 119 15.87 8.17 10.00
N VAL A 120 15.27 8.09 8.81
CA VAL A 120 15.32 9.12 7.77
C VAL A 120 13.91 9.44 7.28
N ILE A 121 13.64 10.72 7.09
CA ILE A 121 12.34 11.21 6.66
C ILE A 121 12.48 11.99 5.35
N PHE A 122 11.65 11.68 4.37
CA PHE A 122 11.56 12.41 3.11
C PHE A 122 10.23 13.16 3.00
N THR A 123 10.33 14.42 2.59
CA THR A 123 9.18 15.27 2.28
C THR A 123 9.37 15.96 0.93
N ALA A 124 8.40 16.73 0.47
CA ALA A 124 8.56 17.59 -0.70
C ALA A 124 9.68 18.65 -0.53
N ALA A 125 10.04 18.99 0.70
CA ALA A 125 11.12 19.95 1.00
C ALA A 125 12.52 19.32 0.92
N GLY A 126 12.63 17.99 1.03
CA GLY A 126 13.90 17.27 1.00
C GLY A 126 13.98 16.17 2.08
N ARG A 127 15.22 15.79 2.42
CA ARG A 127 15.57 14.76 3.38
C ARG A 127 15.84 15.35 4.75
N PHE A 128 15.33 14.71 5.80
CA PHE A 128 15.61 15.01 7.21
C PHE A 128 16.20 13.79 7.88
N GLU A 129 17.22 13.98 8.72
CA GLU A 129 17.60 12.99 9.73
C GLU A 129 16.62 13.10 10.90
N ARG A 130 16.13 11.96 11.41
CA ARG A 130 15.15 11.95 12.51
C ARG A 130 15.57 12.77 13.73
N ALA A 131 16.84 12.69 14.09
CA ALA A 131 17.41 13.40 15.27
C ALA A 131 17.35 14.93 15.15
N GLY A 132 17.29 15.49 13.91
CA GLY A 132 17.22 16.92 13.65
C GLY A 132 15.83 17.41 13.28
N ALA A 133 14.82 16.53 13.26
CA ALA A 133 13.47 16.86 12.87
C ALA A 133 12.54 17.01 14.08
N GLU A 134 11.82 18.13 14.13
CA GLU A 134 10.70 18.30 15.06
C GLU A 134 9.42 17.74 14.41
N LEU A 135 8.67 16.95 15.17
CA LEU A 135 7.46 16.28 14.70
C LEU A 135 6.23 16.84 15.41
N VAL A 136 5.25 17.30 14.61
CA VAL A 136 3.96 17.73 15.12
C VAL A 136 2.90 16.70 14.68
N ALA A 137 2.33 15.96 15.65
CA ALA A 137 1.33 14.93 15.37
C ALA A 137 0.08 15.51 14.70
N ARG A 138 -0.46 14.79 13.72
CA ARG A 138 -1.66 15.12 12.97
C ARG A 138 -2.68 13.97 13.05
N PRO A 139 -4.00 14.26 13.09
CA PRO A 139 -5.01 13.22 13.15
C PRO A 139 -5.03 12.40 11.86
N SER A 140 -5.24 11.09 11.98
CA SER A 140 -5.41 10.16 10.87
C SER A 140 -6.73 9.40 11.01
N VAL A 141 -7.37 9.07 9.87
CA VAL A 141 -8.55 8.19 9.87
C VAL A 141 -8.17 6.73 10.11
N ASP A 142 -6.93 6.38 9.79
CA ASP A 142 -6.30 5.08 10.03
C ASP A 142 -5.46 5.18 11.31
N GLY A 143 -5.92 4.53 12.38
CA GLY A 143 -5.30 4.63 13.70
C GLY A 143 -3.85 4.12 13.75
N ALA A 144 -3.51 3.13 12.92
CA ALA A 144 -2.15 2.61 12.85
C ALA A 144 -1.23 3.41 11.91
N ARG A 145 -1.78 4.37 11.15
CA ARG A 145 -0.99 5.24 10.27
C ARG A 145 -0.83 6.61 10.92
N ARG A 146 0.05 6.70 11.91
CA ARG A 146 0.34 7.93 12.64
C ARG A 146 0.96 8.97 11.70
N LEU A 147 0.37 10.15 11.64
CA LEU A 147 0.77 11.22 10.72
C LEU A 147 1.46 12.34 11.47
N PHE A 148 2.50 12.88 10.87
CA PHE A 148 3.27 13.99 11.42
C PHE A 148 3.55 15.06 10.37
N GLU A 149 3.48 16.30 10.77
CA GLU A 149 4.14 17.40 10.10
C GLU A 149 5.59 17.43 10.55
N VAL A 150 6.52 17.53 9.59
CA VAL A 150 7.96 17.51 9.83
C VAL A 150 8.50 18.92 9.69
N GLN A 151 9.16 19.42 10.72
CA GLN A 151 9.77 20.74 10.79
C GLN A 151 11.28 20.61 11.02
N GLY A 152 12.05 21.60 10.53
CA GLY A 152 13.51 21.60 10.61
C GLY A 152 14.15 22.01 9.30
N THR A 153 15.46 21.76 9.18
CA THR A 153 16.23 22.10 7.96
C THR A 153 16.46 20.84 7.13
N PRO A 154 15.84 20.73 5.93
CA PRO A 154 16.05 19.59 5.06
C PRO A 154 17.39 19.68 4.32
N SER A 155 17.95 18.51 4.01
CA SER A 155 19.02 18.38 3.01
C SER A 155 18.40 18.16 1.63
N PRO A 156 19.01 18.72 0.55
CA PRO A 156 18.51 18.52 -0.81
C PRO A 156 18.61 17.06 -1.26
N VAL A 157 17.70 16.64 -2.15
CA VAL A 157 17.73 15.34 -2.84
C VAL A 157 17.83 15.62 -4.34
N ASP A 158 18.61 14.83 -5.07
CA ASP A 158 18.67 14.95 -6.53
C ASP A 158 17.29 14.80 -7.16
N GLY A 159 16.95 15.70 -8.07
CA GLY A 159 15.61 15.78 -8.64
C GLY A 159 15.24 14.55 -9.48
N GLY A 160 16.19 13.96 -10.21
CA GLY A 160 15.96 12.78 -11.03
C GLY A 160 15.73 11.52 -10.14
N GLU A 161 16.54 11.37 -9.11
CA GLU A 161 16.40 10.28 -8.14
C GLU A 161 15.12 10.42 -7.32
N ALA A 162 14.75 11.64 -6.93
CA ALA A 162 13.50 11.92 -6.21
C ALA A 162 12.27 11.54 -7.05
N ILE A 163 12.25 11.85 -8.36
CA ILE A 163 11.17 11.46 -9.27
C ILE A 163 11.08 9.94 -9.40
N ALA A 164 12.22 9.25 -9.59
CA ALA A 164 12.24 7.79 -9.68
C ALA A 164 11.77 7.13 -8.38
N ALA A 165 12.17 7.66 -7.22
CA ALA A 165 11.71 7.20 -5.91
C ALA A 165 10.21 7.46 -5.74
N TYR A 166 9.71 8.63 -6.14
CA TYR A 166 8.29 8.96 -6.11
C TYR A 166 7.47 7.95 -6.93
N ASP A 167 7.86 7.66 -8.17
CA ASP A 167 7.16 6.71 -9.03
C ASP A 167 7.14 5.29 -8.43
N ARG A 168 8.24 4.84 -7.78
CA ARG A 168 8.26 3.58 -7.04
C ARG A 168 7.28 3.59 -5.87
N GLY A 169 7.25 4.66 -5.08
CA GLY A 169 6.31 4.83 -3.97
C GLY A 169 4.86 4.80 -4.41
N VAL A 170 4.52 5.56 -5.47
CA VAL A 170 3.17 5.59 -6.06
C VAL A 170 2.74 4.19 -6.53
N CYS A 171 3.62 3.45 -7.23
CA CYS A 171 3.34 2.10 -7.68
C CYS A 171 3.13 1.14 -6.50
N GLY A 172 3.94 1.27 -5.44
CA GLY A 172 3.78 0.49 -4.21
C GLY A 172 2.43 0.71 -3.52
N ILE A 173 2.00 1.98 -3.40
CA ILE A 173 0.67 2.29 -2.88
C ILE A 173 -0.45 1.76 -3.79
N ALA A 174 -0.27 1.80 -5.10
CA ALA A 174 -1.25 1.22 -6.04
C ALA A 174 -1.38 -0.30 -5.85
N ALA A 175 -0.27 -1.02 -5.61
CA ALA A 175 -0.27 -2.43 -5.27
C ALA A 175 -1.01 -2.69 -3.94
N GLN A 176 -0.71 -1.91 -2.89
CA GLN A 176 -1.42 -2.02 -1.61
C GLN A 176 -2.93 -1.77 -1.75
N GLN A 177 -3.36 -0.83 -2.59
CA GLN A 177 -4.78 -0.59 -2.86
C GLN A 177 -5.46 -1.80 -3.53
N CYS A 178 -4.77 -2.50 -4.43
CA CYS A 178 -5.28 -3.76 -4.99
C CYS A 178 -5.42 -4.84 -3.90
N GLY A 179 -4.46 -4.99 -3.02
CA GLY A 179 -4.52 -5.92 -1.89
C GLY A 179 -5.67 -5.62 -0.93
N LEU A 180 -5.85 -4.34 -0.56
CA LEU A 180 -6.97 -3.88 0.27
C LEU A 180 -8.33 -4.16 -0.39
N ALA A 181 -8.47 -3.88 -1.70
CA ALA A 181 -9.68 -4.15 -2.45
C ALA A 181 -10.02 -5.65 -2.43
N ASP A 182 -9.03 -6.49 -2.67
CA ASP A 182 -9.17 -7.95 -2.64
C ASP A 182 -9.63 -8.45 -1.28
N ARG A 183 -8.99 -7.99 -0.20
CA ARG A 183 -9.36 -8.36 1.17
C ARG A 183 -10.79 -7.95 1.53
N MET A 184 -11.18 -6.71 1.20
CA MET A 184 -12.55 -6.24 1.45
C MET A 184 -13.60 -7.08 0.72
N LEU A 185 -13.31 -7.50 -0.53
CA LEU A 185 -14.18 -8.36 -1.31
C LEU A 185 -14.30 -9.77 -0.72
N ASP A 186 -13.18 -10.38 -0.29
CA ASP A 186 -13.20 -11.70 0.31
C ASP A 186 -13.98 -11.70 1.63
N MET A 187 -13.70 -10.75 2.54
CA MET A 187 -14.44 -10.59 3.80
C MET A 187 -15.95 -10.42 3.55
N THR A 188 -16.28 -9.67 2.50
CA THR A 188 -17.70 -9.44 2.15
C THR A 188 -18.34 -10.68 1.57
N ALA A 189 -17.62 -11.42 0.73
CA ALA A 189 -18.12 -12.69 0.17
C ALA A 189 -18.39 -13.72 1.26
N ASP A 190 -17.51 -13.83 2.26
CA ASP A 190 -17.70 -14.72 3.40
C ASP A 190 -18.91 -14.28 4.25
N TYR A 191 -18.99 -13.00 4.60
CA TYR A 191 -20.11 -12.45 5.35
C TYR A 191 -21.46 -12.73 4.69
N VAL A 192 -21.62 -12.47 3.39
CA VAL A 192 -22.91 -12.63 2.71
C VAL A 192 -23.31 -14.10 2.48
N ARG A 193 -22.34 -15.05 2.51
CA ARG A 193 -22.60 -16.49 2.49
C ARG A 193 -23.22 -16.99 3.81
N GLU A 194 -22.86 -16.39 4.93
CA GLU A 194 -23.29 -16.80 6.26
C GLU A 194 -24.51 -16.02 6.74
N ARG A 195 -24.56 -14.71 6.49
CA ARG A 195 -25.63 -13.82 6.95
C ARG A 195 -26.96 -14.17 6.32
N ARG A 196 -27.97 -14.40 7.14
CA ARG A 196 -29.34 -14.73 6.72
C ARG A 196 -30.29 -13.57 6.99
N GLN A 197 -31.13 -13.25 6.02
CA GLN A 197 -32.26 -12.31 6.13
C GLN A 197 -33.39 -12.79 5.21
N PHE A 198 -34.62 -12.53 5.56
CA PHE A 198 -35.80 -12.94 4.78
C PHE A 198 -35.86 -14.44 4.46
N GLY A 199 -35.34 -15.27 5.38
CA GLY A 199 -35.34 -16.73 5.26
C GLY A 199 -34.22 -17.33 4.39
N VAL A 200 -33.39 -16.52 3.72
CA VAL A 200 -32.29 -16.96 2.84
C VAL A 200 -30.96 -16.31 3.22
N THR A 201 -29.86 -16.78 2.66
CA THR A 201 -28.57 -16.08 2.78
C THR A 201 -28.57 -14.80 1.98
N VAL A 202 -27.97 -13.73 2.51
CA VAL A 202 -27.93 -12.40 1.86
C VAL A 202 -27.22 -12.51 0.49
N GLY A 203 -26.21 -13.36 0.35
CA GLY A 203 -25.50 -13.61 -0.90
C GLY A 203 -26.35 -14.30 -1.99
N SER A 204 -27.57 -14.78 -1.68
CA SER A 204 -28.46 -15.31 -2.71
C SER A 204 -29.12 -14.23 -3.57
N PHE A 205 -29.22 -12.99 -3.04
CA PHE A 205 -29.85 -11.88 -3.78
C PHE A 205 -28.99 -11.40 -4.94
N GLN A 206 -29.62 -11.22 -6.11
CA GLN A 206 -28.95 -10.76 -7.33
C GLN A 206 -28.23 -9.42 -7.15
N ALA A 207 -28.87 -8.46 -6.46
CA ALA A 207 -28.26 -7.15 -6.21
C ALA A 207 -26.92 -7.24 -5.46
N VAL A 208 -26.84 -8.13 -4.45
CA VAL A 208 -25.60 -8.38 -3.71
C VAL A 208 -24.51 -8.97 -4.60
N LYS A 209 -24.88 -9.97 -5.43
CA LYS A 209 -23.96 -10.58 -6.39
C LYS A 209 -23.43 -9.55 -7.40
N HIS A 210 -24.29 -8.64 -7.90
CA HIS A 210 -23.86 -7.60 -8.83
C HIS A 210 -22.91 -6.58 -8.18
N HIS A 211 -23.12 -6.19 -6.93
CA HIS A 211 -22.18 -5.32 -6.22
C HIS A 211 -20.78 -5.94 -6.15
N LEU A 212 -20.70 -7.20 -5.73
CA LEU A 212 -19.41 -7.90 -5.60
C LEU A 212 -18.76 -8.18 -6.96
N ALA A 213 -19.54 -8.61 -7.96
CA ALA A 213 -19.03 -8.88 -9.31
C ALA A 213 -18.45 -7.60 -9.95
N ASN A 214 -19.17 -6.48 -9.89
CA ASN A 214 -18.71 -5.21 -10.44
C ASN A 214 -17.41 -4.72 -9.76
N ALA A 215 -17.32 -4.87 -8.42
CA ALA A 215 -16.12 -4.49 -7.70
C ALA A 215 -14.94 -5.43 -8.02
N ARG A 216 -15.18 -6.73 -8.16
CA ARG A 216 -14.16 -7.71 -8.60
C ARG A 216 -13.65 -7.36 -10.01
N ILE A 217 -14.54 -7.07 -10.96
CA ILE A 217 -14.16 -6.65 -12.32
C ILE A 217 -13.27 -5.40 -12.26
N ALA A 218 -13.62 -4.39 -11.47
CA ALA A 218 -12.81 -3.19 -11.35
C ALA A 218 -11.38 -3.50 -10.83
N LEU A 219 -11.25 -4.40 -9.87
CA LEU A 219 -9.97 -4.85 -9.34
C LEU A 219 -9.16 -5.60 -10.40
N GLU A 220 -9.80 -6.55 -11.13
CA GLU A 220 -9.12 -7.35 -12.16
C GLU A 220 -8.63 -6.48 -13.34
N PHE A 221 -9.26 -5.33 -13.59
CA PHE A 221 -8.75 -4.34 -14.55
C PHE A 221 -7.68 -3.41 -13.98
N ALA A 222 -7.59 -3.24 -12.66
CA ALA A 222 -6.57 -2.41 -12.04
C ALA A 222 -5.21 -3.13 -11.92
N ARG A 223 -5.20 -4.41 -11.54
CA ARG A 223 -3.99 -5.22 -11.34
C ARG A 223 -3.02 -5.20 -12.52
N PRO A 224 -3.44 -5.45 -13.78
CA PRO A 224 -2.53 -5.42 -14.92
C PRO A 224 -1.84 -4.06 -15.12
N LEU A 225 -2.51 -2.95 -14.78
CA LEU A 225 -1.90 -1.63 -14.86
C LEU A 225 -0.83 -1.44 -13.79
N VAL A 226 -1.05 -1.96 -12.58
CA VAL A 226 -0.03 -1.95 -11.50
C VAL A 226 1.18 -2.79 -11.91
N TYR A 227 0.96 -3.98 -12.47
CA TYR A 227 2.04 -4.86 -12.94
C TYR A 227 2.78 -4.27 -14.16
N ARG A 228 2.06 -3.59 -15.05
CA ARG A 228 2.68 -2.83 -16.15
C ARG A 228 3.56 -1.70 -15.62
N ALA A 229 3.09 -0.95 -14.61
CA ALA A 229 3.88 0.12 -13.99
C ALA A 229 5.15 -0.46 -13.31
N ALA A 230 5.03 -1.58 -12.60
CA ALA A 230 6.17 -2.27 -12.01
C ALA A 230 7.21 -2.69 -13.06
N ALA A 231 6.76 -3.24 -14.19
CA ALA A 231 7.64 -3.60 -15.31
C ALA A 231 8.32 -2.36 -15.92
N SER A 232 7.60 -1.24 -16.02
CA SER A 232 8.15 0.03 -16.54
C SER A 232 9.24 0.58 -15.63
N ILE A 233 9.04 0.53 -14.30
CA ILE A 233 10.05 0.91 -13.31
C ILE A 233 11.29 0.01 -13.47
N ALA A 234 11.11 -1.30 -13.55
CA ALA A 234 12.20 -2.27 -13.67
C ALA A 234 13.03 -2.10 -14.95
N THR A 235 12.38 -1.72 -16.05
CA THR A 235 13.05 -1.53 -17.36
C THR A 235 13.47 -0.08 -17.61
N ARG A 236 13.20 0.85 -16.68
CA ARG A 236 13.42 2.29 -16.86
C ARG A 236 12.76 2.83 -18.12
N ASP A 237 11.52 2.40 -18.37
CA ASP A 237 10.70 2.83 -19.51
C ASP A 237 10.52 4.36 -19.45
N PRO A 238 10.71 5.11 -20.55
CA PRO A 238 10.53 6.56 -20.57
C PRO A 238 9.11 7.00 -20.16
N ASP A 239 8.10 6.16 -20.39
CA ASP A 239 6.70 6.41 -20.03
C ASP A 239 6.34 5.93 -18.61
N THR A 240 7.32 5.59 -17.77
CA THR A 240 7.10 5.08 -16.40
C THR A 240 6.14 5.96 -15.62
N GLY A 241 6.31 7.27 -15.65
CA GLY A 241 5.46 8.20 -14.91
C GLY A 241 3.99 8.16 -15.33
N VAL A 242 3.72 7.91 -16.62
CA VAL A 242 2.36 7.74 -17.16
C VAL A 242 1.76 6.43 -16.69
N HIS A 243 2.49 5.33 -16.84
CA HIS A 243 2.05 4.00 -16.43
C HIS A 243 1.77 3.92 -14.93
N VAL A 244 2.62 4.52 -14.10
CA VAL A 244 2.45 4.62 -12.65
C VAL A 244 1.20 5.43 -12.29
N SER A 245 0.97 6.55 -12.97
CA SER A 245 -0.23 7.38 -12.73
C SER A 245 -1.51 6.69 -13.16
N MET A 246 -1.51 5.96 -14.27
CA MET A 246 -2.63 5.11 -14.70
C MET A 246 -2.93 4.01 -13.66
N ALA A 247 -1.88 3.34 -13.16
CA ALA A 247 -1.99 2.31 -12.14
C ALA A 247 -2.62 2.84 -10.85
N LYS A 248 -2.11 3.96 -10.32
CA LYS A 248 -2.61 4.57 -9.07
C LYS A 248 -4.07 4.99 -9.20
N ALA A 249 -4.42 5.71 -10.28
CA ALA A 249 -5.79 6.17 -10.49
C ALA A 249 -6.79 5.00 -10.58
N LYS A 250 -6.40 3.90 -11.24
CA LYS A 250 -7.26 2.71 -11.38
C LYS A 250 -7.33 1.87 -10.10
N ALA A 251 -6.21 1.69 -9.39
CA ALA A 251 -6.18 0.97 -8.12
C ALA A 251 -7.00 1.69 -7.05
N ASP A 252 -6.88 3.02 -6.94
CA ASP A 252 -7.70 3.84 -6.03
C ASP A 252 -9.20 3.71 -6.34
N ALA A 253 -9.57 3.79 -7.63
CA ALA A 253 -10.96 3.65 -8.05
C ALA A 253 -11.52 2.25 -7.73
N ALA A 254 -10.76 1.19 -7.98
CA ALA A 254 -11.14 -0.19 -7.66
C ALA A 254 -11.29 -0.39 -6.14
N ALA A 255 -10.35 0.11 -5.35
CA ALA A 255 -10.41 0.03 -3.89
C ALA A 255 -11.61 0.79 -3.31
N GLN A 256 -11.91 1.99 -3.83
CA GLN A 256 -13.10 2.74 -3.44
C GLN A 256 -14.41 2.04 -3.84
N GLN A 257 -14.46 1.41 -5.01
CA GLN A 257 -15.61 0.64 -5.44
C GLN A 257 -15.80 -0.60 -4.57
N SER A 258 -14.73 -1.32 -4.24
CA SER A 258 -14.75 -2.45 -3.31
C SER A 258 -15.20 -2.04 -1.92
N ALA A 259 -14.71 -0.91 -1.41
CA ALA A 259 -15.10 -0.33 -0.13
C ALA A 259 -16.60 -0.03 -0.06
N ARG A 260 -17.14 0.61 -1.10
CA ARG A 260 -18.59 0.92 -1.17
C ARG A 260 -19.45 -0.34 -1.28
N ALA A 261 -19.03 -1.32 -2.12
CA ALA A 261 -19.71 -2.59 -2.24
C ALA A 261 -19.70 -3.37 -0.93
N ALA A 262 -18.58 -3.39 -0.23
CA ALA A 262 -18.43 -4.03 1.07
C ALA A 262 -19.36 -3.38 2.12
N LEU A 263 -19.34 -2.05 2.27
CA LEU A 263 -20.23 -1.33 3.18
C LEU A 263 -21.72 -1.62 2.88
N GLN A 264 -22.10 -1.55 1.60
CA GLN A 264 -23.47 -1.81 1.18
C GLN A 264 -23.92 -3.24 1.52
N CYS A 265 -23.05 -4.24 1.28
CA CYS A 265 -23.38 -5.66 1.50
C CYS A 265 -23.37 -6.05 2.99
N HIS A 266 -22.59 -5.38 3.84
CA HIS A 266 -22.60 -5.61 5.28
C HIS A 266 -23.78 -4.89 5.97
N GLY A 267 -24.31 -3.80 5.39
CA GLY A 267 -25.34 -2.97 6.02
C GLY A 267 -24.79 -2.26 7.27
N ALA A 268 -25.62 -2.14 8.31
CA ALA A 268 -25.29 -1.34 9.50
C ALA A 268 -23.98 -1.78 10.18
N ILE A 269 -23.67 -3.07 10.26
CA ILE A 269 -22.46 -3.56 10.93
C ILE A 269 -21.18 -3.12 10.23
N GLY A 270 -21.22 -2.90 8.90
CA GLY A 270 -20.06 -2.41 8.14
C GLY A 270 -19.59 -1.01 8.54
N TYR A 271 -20.45 -0.22 9.19
CA TYR A 271 -20.13 1.12 9.70
C TYR A 271 -19.62 1.13 11.14
N THR A 272 -19.65 -0.02 11.82
CA THR A 272 -19.23 -0.13 13.22
C THR A 272 -17.77 -0.55 13.35
N THR A 273 -17.23 -0.40 14.55
CA THR A 273 -15.89 -0.93 14.90
C THR A 273 -15.94 -2.37 15.41
N GLU A 274 -17.15 -2.97 15.49
CA GLU A 274 -17.34 -4.35 15.92
C GLU A 274 -16.89 -5.35 14.85
N TYR A 275 -16.99 -4.98 13.57
CA TYR A 275 -16.57 -5.79 12.44
C TYR A 275 -15.30 -5.23 11.79
N ASP A 276 -14.32 -6.08 11.49
CA ASP A 276 -12.97 -5.68 11.07
C ASP A 276 -12.88 -4.92 9.73
N LEU A 277 -13.96 -4.85 8.97
CA LEU A 277 -14.00 -4.16 7.68
C LEU A 277 -13.47 -2.71 7.77
N HIS A 278 -13.76 -2.01 8.87
CA HIS A 278 -13.35 -0.62 9.08
C HIS A 278 -11.83 -0.42 9.04
N LEU A 279 -11.03 -1.42 9.43
CA LEU A 279 -9.56 -1.38 9.38
C LEU A 279 -9.06 -1.21 7.95
N TYR A 280 -9.60 -2.00 7.03
CA TYR A 280 -9.24 -2.00 5.61
C TYR A 280 -9.81 -0.80 4.87
N LEU A 281 -11.07 -0.42 5.17
CA LEU A 281 -11.72 0.77 4.60
C LEU A 281 -10.91 2.03 4.88
N LYS A 282 -10.58 2.28 6.15
CA LYS A 282 -9.88 3.49 6.56
C LYS A 282 -8.46 3.54 6.03
N ARG A 283 -7.75 2.41 5.99
CA ARG A 283 -6.46 2.29 5.33
C ARG A 283 -6.57 2.66 3.84
N SER A 284 -7.53 2.09 3.11
CA SER A 284 -7.74 2.40 1.69
C SER A 284 -8.04 3.90 1.46
N TRP A 285 -8.86 4.52 2.30
CA TRP A 285 -9.14 5.96 2.20
C TRP A 285 -7.92 6.84 2.48
N ALA A 286 -7.07 6.45 3.44
CA ALA A 286 -5.81 7.13 3.71
C ALA A 286 -4.84 7.02 2.53
N LEU A 287 -4.68 5.82 1.96
CA LEU A 287 -3.79 5.58 0.82
C LEU A 287 -4.25 6.26 -0.47
N ALA A 288 -5.57 6.42 -0.68
CA ALA A 288 -6.12 7.14 -1.84
C ALA A 288 -5.75 8.65 -1.84
N ARG A 289 -5.33 9.19 -0.69
CA ARG A 289 -4.88 10.57 -0.55
C ARG A 289 -3.36 10.72 -0.53
N SER A 290 -2.63 9.60 -0.44
CA SER A 290 -1.17 9.56 -0.37
C SER A 290 -0.57 9.50 -1.76
N TRP A 291 0.55 10.17 -1.95
CA TRP A 291 1.35 10.11 -3.18
C TRP A 291 0.58 10.59 -4.42
N GLY A 292 -0.11 11.70 -4.28
CA GLY A 292 -1.02 12.25 -5.27
C GLY A 292 -2.42 11.61 -5.20
N ASN A 293 -3.44 12.44 -5.39
CA ASN A 293 -4.83 12.00 -5.48
C ASN A 293 -5.22 11.68 -6.94
N ALA A 294 -6.44 11.18 -7.15
CA ALA A 294 -6.94 10.81 -8.48
C ALA A 294 -6.84 11.96 -9.49
N LYS A 295 -7.14 13.21 -9.08
CA LYS A 295 -7.03 14.37 -9.98
C LYS A 295 -5.59 14.59 -10.43
N PHE A 296 -4.63 14.55 -9.50
CA PHE A 296 -3.20 14.71 -9.81
C PHE A 296 -2.74 13.68 -10.84
N HIS A 297 -3.10 12.40 -10.65
CA HIS A 297 -2.69 11.34 -11.56
C HIS A 297 -3.39 11.42 -12.92
N HIS A 298 -4.67 11.79 -12.99
CA HIS A 298 -5.36 12.05 -14.24
C HIS A 298 -4.73 13.22 -15.01
N ASP A 299 -4.40 14.33 -14.32
CA ASP A 299 -3.74 15.49 -14.93
C ASP A 299 -2.33 15.11 -15.47
N ARG A 300 -1.58 14.26 -14.74
CA ARG A 300 -0.26 13.78 -15.19
C ARG A 300 -0.36 12.92 -16.45
N VAL A 301 -1.35 12.04 -16.53
CA VAL A 301 -1.62 11.25 -17.73
C VAL A 301 -2.06 12.14 -18.89
N ALA A 302 -3.01 13.04 -18.66
CA ALA A 302 -3.52 13.93 -19.71
C ALA A 302 -2.41 14.77 -20.35
N ARG A 303 -1.50 15.34 -19.57
CA ARG A 303 -0.34 16.12 -20.06
C ARG A 303 0.64 15.31 -20.92
N ALA A 304 0.67 13.99 -20.75
CA ALA A 304 1.58 13.15 -21.50
C ALA A 304 1.00 12.65 -22.83
N ILE A 305 -0.33 12.67 -22.98
CA ILE A 305 -1.01 12.11 -24.17
C ILE A 305 -1.72 13.18 -25.01
N LEU A 306 -1.89 14.40 -24.52
CA LEU A 306 -2.48 15.55 -25.19
C LEU A 306 -1.41 16.59 -25.53
#